data_8043e5a9b71a89a733fb45fe07b84473
#
_entry.id   8043e5a9b71a89a733fb45fe07b84473
#
_cell.length_a   1.000
_cell.length_b   1.000
_cell.length_c   1.000
_cell.angle_alpha   90.00
_cell.angle_beta   90.00
_cell.angle_gamma   90.00
#
_symmetry.space_group_name_H-M   'P 1'
#
loop_
_entity.id
_entity.type
_entity.pdbx_description
1 polymer ?
#
loop_
_entity_poly.entity_id
_entity_poly.type
_entity_poly.pdbx_seq_one_letter_code
_entity_poly.pdbx_strand_id
1 'polypeptide(L)'
;AVQDTTAVGFGDRKAIQGMGYYCSTEQRGMLVHSCIAVTDQGIPLGIIYQETNTREKPKDDSQTKEQKRSRPIEEKENFRWLDSMRETLLRMPADIPILTVCDREGDFYEFFSEAADLKANFLIRIVQNRMVDDGKKIFHELRSSPVAGSMVVRMSRNPKEHIPSRNIKMDYHCKKVTIYRPQRRKEKHLREKLELTAIYVHESGKKGTEWFLLTTVTVKSEKEIEKLVQCYAHRWKIERFHFILKSGCKIEKNQAREYGRLSFLTLLYSVIAMQILNLTYLGKICPEISSGIVFVEEEWKVLCCCARKSKEIPESYSLKEAIYDLGVLGGTKGAPSDGMPGVRSIWQGLDVLYSLLAYRNYLV
;
A
#
# COMPACT_ATOMS: atom_id res chain seq x y z
N ALA A 1 -7.01 2.18 -5.88
CA ALA A 1 -6.46 2.91 -4.75
C ALA A 1 -6.17 1.92 -3.62
N VAL A 2 -4.92 1.76 -3.23
CA VAL A 2 -4.51 0.82 -2.17
C VAL A 2 -4.15 1.61 -0.93
N GLN A 3 -4.79 1.29 0.19
CA GLN A 3 -4.58 1.98 1.48
C GLN A 3 -3.90 1.06 2.50
N ASP A 4 -3.04 1.64 3.32
CA ASP A 4 -2.45 0.97 4.49
C ASP A 4 -1.81 1.98 5.45
N THR A 5 -1.60 1.57 6.70
CA THR A 5 -0.96 2.38 7.73
C THR A 5 0.35 1.74 8.17
N THR A 6 1.41 2.54 8.27
CA THR A 6 2.66 2.09 8.88
C THR A 6 3.04 2.97 10.06
N ALA A 7 3.67 2.36 11.07
CA ALA A 7 4.26 3.08 12.18
C ALA A 7 5.69 3.48 11.85
N VAL A 8 6.07 4.72 12.17
CA VAL A 8 7.43 5.24 12.06
C VAL A 8 7.90 5.62 13.46
N GLY A 9 8.84 4.84 14.00
CA GLY A 9 9.39 5.04 15.33
C GLY A 9 10.70 5.80 15.28
N PHE A 10 10.88 6.74 16.20
CA PHE A 10 12.12 7.51 16.30
C PHE A 10 12.98 7.10 17.51
N GLY A 11 12.76 5.89 18.04
CA GLY A 11 13.50 5.35 19.20
C GLY A 11 13.24 6.13 20.48
N ASP A 12 14.21 6.07 21.40
CA ASP A 12 14.08 6.69 22.73
C ASP A 12 14.32 8.20 22.74
N ARG A 13 14.22 8.88 21.61
CA ARG A 13 14.41 10.34 21.52
C ARG A 13 13.31 11.08 22.27
N LYS A 14 13.56 11.39 23.53
CA LYS A 14 12.62 12.14 24.39
C LYS A 14 12.47 13.61 23.99
N ALA A 15 13.39 14.15 23.19
CA ALA A 15 13.49 15.57 22.88
C ALA A 15 12.76 16.01 21.59
N ILE A 16 11.87 15.19 21.01
CA ILE A 16 11.10 15.59 19.81
C ILE A 16 9.86 16.36 20.28
N GLN A 17 9.84 17.67 20.02
CA GLN A 17 8.72 18.53 20.38
C GLN A 17 7.46 18.17 19.58
N GLY A 18 6.31 18.08 20.23
CA GLY A 18 5.02 17.75 19.63
C GLY A 18 4.85 16.29 19.21
N MET A 19 5.86 15.43 19.42
CA MET A 19 5.77 14.00 19.09
C MET A 19 5.00 13.25 20.17
N GLY A 20 3.96 12.55 19.74
CA GLY A 20 3.21 11.62 20.59
C GLY A 20 3.70 10.17 20.45
N TYR A 21 2.78 9.24 20.47
CA TYR A 21 3.02 7.81 20.49
C TYR A 21 2.38 7.13 19.28
N TYR A 22 2.97 6.02 18.82
CA TYR A 22 2.39 5.23 17.73
C TYR A 22 1.82 3.88 18.19
N CYS A 23 2.13 3.48 19.43
CA CYS A 23 1.62 2.23 20.02
C CYS A 23 1.25 2.42 21.50
N SER A 24 0.64 1.38 22.08
CA SER A 24 0.24 1.36 23.50
C SER A 24 1.41 1.23 24.47
N THR A 25 2.60 0.89 24.02
CA THR A 25 3.80 0.66 24.84
C THR A 25 4.67 1.91 25.00
N GLU A 26 4.08 3.09 24.93
CA GLU A 26 4.76 4.38 25.09
C GLU A 26 5.93 4.63 24.12
N GLN A 27 5.99 3.92 23.00
CA GLN A 27 7.00 4.17 21.97
C GLN A 27 6.64 5.42 21.17
N ARG A 28 7.55 6.39 21.16
CA ARG A 28 7.35 7.66 20.48
C ARG A 28 7.52 7.53 18.98
N GLY A 29 6.63 8.18 18.25
CA GLY A 29 6.63 8.12 16.81
C GLY A 29 5.29 8.56 16.22
N MET A 30 5.12 8.29 14.94
CA MET A 30 3.90 8.64 14.22
C MET A 30 3.37 7.47 13.40
N LEU A 31 2.09 7.52 13.10
CA LEU A 31 1.43 6.68 12.12
C LEU A 31 1.41 7.42 10.79
N VAL A 32 1.75 6.73 9.73
CA VAL A 32 1.69 7.24 8.35
C VAL A 32 0.65 6.41 7.62
N HIS A 33 -0.50 7.01 7.34
CA HIS A 33 -1.53 6.40 6.51
C HIS A 33 -1.33 6.84 5.07
N SER A 34 -1.26 5.90 4.15
CA SER A 34 -0.98 6.16 2.74
C SER A 34 -2.03 5.51 1.85
N CYS A 35 -2.38 6.21 0.78
CA CYS A 35 -3.15 5.67 -0.34
C CYS A 35 -2.35 5.84 -1.62
N ILE A 36 -2.05 4.74 -2.30
CA ILE A 36 -1.31 4.74 -3.56
C ILE A 36 -2.18 4.27 -4.73
N ALA A 37 -1.97 4.89 -5.90
CA ALA A 37 -2.55 4.43 -7.15
C ALA A 37 -1.76 3.24 -7.69
N VAL A 38 -2.48 2.17 -8.04
CA VAL A 38 -1.93 0.97 -8.66
C VAL A 38 -2.84 0.57 -9.81
N THR A 39 -2.30 0.29 -11.00
CA THR A 39 -3.09 -0.23 -12.11
C THR A 39 -3.62 -1.63 -11.81
N ASP A 40 -4.59 -2.10 -12.59
CA ASP A 40 -5.11 -3.47 -12.49
C ASP A 40 -4.04 -4.53 -12.85
N GLN A 41 -2.98 -4.17 -13.61
CA GLN A 41 -1.79 -5.00 -13.84
C GLN A 41 -0.76 -4.92 -12.71
N GLY A 42 -0.98 -4.09 -11.69
CA GLY A 42 -0.12 -3.99 -10.52
C GLY A 42 1.06 -3.03 -10.69
N ILE A 43 0.99 -2.06 -11.58
CA ILE A 43 1.99 -0.99 -11.70
C ILE A 43 1.65 0.12 -10.71
N PRO A 44 2.53 0.44 -9.75
CA PRO A 44 2.32 1.58 -8.87
C PRO A 44 2.52 2.87 -9.66
N LEU A 45 1.58 3.81 -9.58
CA LEU A 45 1.61 5.07 -10.33
C LEU A 45 2.04 6.25 -9.47
N GLY A 46 1.56 6.34 -8.24
CA GLY A 46 1.82 7.49 -7.39
C GLY A 46 1.10 7.43 -6.05
N ILE A 47 1.30 8.45 -5.24
CA ILE A 47 0.59 8.66 -3.98
C ILE A 47 -0.64 9.52 -4.27
N ILE A 48 -1.83 9.05 -3.90
CA ILE A 48 -3.07 9.80 -4.03
C ILE A 48 -3.28 10.66 -2.79
N TYR A 49 -3.11 10.05 -1.62
CA TYR A 49 -3.32 10.67 -0.32
C TYR A 49 -2.33 10.13 0.70
N GLN A 50 -1.87 10.99 1.58
CA GLN A 50 -1.06 10.57 2.72
C GLN A 50 -1.26 11.54 3.88
N GLU A 51 -1.39 10.99 5.07
CA GLU A 51 -1.43 11.75 6.32
C GLU A 51 -0.50 11.15 7.37
N THR A 52 -0.09 11.98 8.31
CA THR A 52 0.67 11.56 9.49
C THR A 52 -0.10 11.91 10.74
N ASN A 53 -0.19 10.98 11.65
CA ASN A 53 -0.88 11.14 12.93
C ASN A 53 -0.02 10.61 14.08
N THR A 54 -0.22 11.17 15.25
CA THR A 54 0.40 10.70 16.49
C THR A 54 -0.66 10.58 17.57
N ARG A 55 -0.54 9.58 18.43
CA ARG A 55 -1.45 9.39 19.56
C ARG A 55 -1.02 10.24 20.74
N GLU A 56 -1.96 10.80 21.45
CA GLU A 56 -1.69 11.34 22.78
C GLU A 56 -1.25 10.23 23.75
N LYS A 57 -0.54 10.60 24.81
CA LYS A 57 -0.23 9.65 25.88
C LYS A 57 -1.55 9.04 26.38
N PRO A 58 -1.64 7.71 26.51
CA PRO A 58 -2.83 7.11 27.10
C PRO A 58 -3.08 7.76 28.46
N LYS A 59 -4.10 8.59 28.55
CA LYS A 59 -4.63 9.01 29.85
C LYS A 59 -5.11 7.76 30.54
N ASP A 60 -4.96 7.70 31.85
CA ASP A 60 -5.47 6.61 32.70
C ASP A 60 -6.80 6.11 32.17
N ASP A 61 -6.84 4.83 31.81
CA ASP A 61 -7.88 4.26 30.93
C ASP A 61 -9.17 4.01 31.68
N SER A 62 -9.75 5.10 32.25
CA SER A 62 -11.04 5.08 32.97
C SER A 62 -12.25 4.77 32.08
N GLN A 63 -12.06 4.78 30.72
CA GLN A 63 -13.17 4.52 29.81
C GLN A 63 -13.39 3.01 29.63
N THR A 64 -14.64 2.59 29.80
CA THR A 64 -15.05 1.22 29.52
C THR A 64 -14.91 0.88 28.03
N LYS A 65 -14.79 -0.42 27.72
CA LYS A 65 -14.78 -0.90 26.32
C LYS A 65 -16.03 -0.45 25.56
N GLU A 66 -17.14 -0.27 26.25
CA GLU A 66 -18.43 0.15 25.66
C GLU A 66 -18.39 1.63 25.30
N GLN A 67 -17.90 2.50 26.18
CA GLN A 67 -17.70 3.93 25.91
C GLN A 67 -16.76 4.16 24.72
N LYS A 68 -15.65 3.42 24.64
CA LYS A 68 -14.74 3.49 23.49
C LYS A 68 -15.41 3.06 22.18
N ARG A 69 -16.29 2.06 22.23
CA ARG A 69 -17.01 1.55 21.04
C ARG A 69 -18.11 2.51 20.57
N SER A 70 -18.74 3.25 21.47
CA SER A 70 -19.83 4.19 21.16
C SER A 70 -19.37 5.55 20.66
N ARG A 71 -18.06 5.86 20.68
CA ARG A 71 -17.53 7.10 20.11
C ARG A 71 -17.93 7.27 18.64
N PRO A 72 -18.18 8.50 18.16
CA PRO A 72 -18.29 8.79 16.74
C PRO A 72 -17.08 8.26 15.95
N ILE A 73 -17.28 7.97 14.67
CA ILE A 73 -16.21 7.40 13.85
C ILE A 73 -15.04 8.39 13.68
N GLU A 74 -15.34 9.69 13.66
CA GLU A 74 -14.38 10.79 13.52
C GLU A 74 -13.36 10.83 14.68
N GLU A 75 -13.75 10.33 15.86
CA GLU A 75 -12.89 10.23 17.03
C GLU A 75 -12.10 8.91 17.09
N LYS A 76 -12.28 8.04 16.13
CA LYS A 76 -11.62 6.72 16.07
C LYS A 76 -10.46 6.73 15.10
N GLU A 77 -9.44 5.95 15.41
CA GLU A 77 -8.31 5.77 14.51
C GLU A 77 -8.69 5.22 13.13
N ASN A 78 -9.80 4.50 13.05
CA ASN A 78 -10.29 3.96 11.79
C ASN A 78 -10.83 5.04 10.84
N PHE A 79 -11.08 6.26 11.34
CA PHE A 79 -11.55 7.38 10.52
C PHE A 79 -10.62 7.66 9.34
N ARG A 80 -9.30 7.53 9.52
CA ARG A 80 -8.32 7.74 8.46
C ARG A 80 -8.57 6.91 7.18
N TRP A 81 -9.16 5.72 7.32
CA TRP A 81 -9.52 4.88 6.17
C TRP A 81 -10.68 5.48 5.36
N LEU A 82 -11.67 6.01 6.07
CA LEU A 82 -12.80 6.73 5.50
C LEU A 82 -12.35 8.02 4.81
N ASP A 83 -11.59 8.82 5.53
CA ASP A 83 -11.07 10.10 5.05
C ASP A 83 -10.19 9.90 3.80
N SER A 84 -9.31 8.92 3.83
CA SER A 84 -8.50 8.53 2.67
C SER A 84 -9.34 8.11 1.45
N MET A 85 -10.48 7.43 1.65
CA MET A 85 -11.41 7.10 0.56
C MET A 85 -12.06 8.37 0.00
N ARG A 86 -12.56 9.27 0.86
CA ARG A 86 -13.14 10.56 0.46
C ARG A 86 -12.16 11.39 -0.35
N GLU A 87 -10.95 11.55 0.17
CA GLU A 87 -9.87 12.30 -0.48
C GLU A 87 -9.44 11.68 -1.80
N THR A 88 -9.45 10.36 -1.90
CA THR A 88 -9.20 9.64 -3.16
C THR A 88 -10.25 10.01 -4.20
N LEU A 89 -11.53 9.96 -3.85
CA LEU A 89 -12.62 10.29 -4.77
C LEU A 89 -12.60 11.75 -5.22
N LEU A 90 -12.21 12.67 -4.33
CA LEU A 90 -12.09 14.10 -4.64
C LEU A 90 -10.93 14.42 -5.59
N ARG A 91 -9.83 13.70 -5.50
CA ARG A 91 -8.59 13.98 -6.26
C ARG A 91 -8.50 13.26 -7.58
N MET A 92 -9.19 12.15 -7.70
CA MET A 92 -9.15 11.36 -8.93
C MET A 92 -10.18 11.86 -9.94
N PRO A 93 -9.85 11.86 -11.24
CA PRO A 93 -10.81 12.19 -12.29
C PRO A 93 -12.05 11.30 -12.22
N ALA A 94 -13.22 11.90 -12.40
CA ALA A 94 -14.52 11.21 -12.24
C ALA A 94 -14.77 10.10 -13.29
N ASP A 95 -14.09 10.14 -14.42
CA ASP A 95 -14.17 9.17 -15.51
C ASP A 95 -13.28 7.94 -15.28
N ILE A 96 -12.39 7.98 -14.30
CA ILE A 96 -11.52 6.84 -13.96
C ILE A 96 -12.23 5.96 -12.93
N PRO A 97 -12.54 4.68 -13.25
CA PRO A 97 -13.10 3.77 -12.27
C PRO A 97 -12.08 3.42 -11.20
N ILE A 98 -12.44 3.67 -9.93
CA ILE A 98 -11.58 3.46 -8.76
C ILE A 98 -12.10 2.29 -7.95
N LEU A 99 -11.20 1.38 -7.57
CA LEU A 99 -11.42 0.34 -6.57
C LEU A 99 -10.54 0.63 -5.36
N THR A 100 -11.15 0.97 -4.23
CA THR A 100 -10.42 1.14 -2.96
C THR A 100 -10.13 -0.22 -2.35
N VAL A 101 -8.85 -0.54 -2.14
CA VAL A 101 -8.40 -1.82 -1.61
C VAL A 101 -7.80 -1.62 -0.23
N CYS A 102 -8.38 -2.29 0.77
CA CYS A 102 -7.95 -2.20 2.17
C CYS A 102 -7.68 -3.58 2.77
N ASP A 103 -6.85 -3.58 3.81
CA ASP A 103 -6.67 -4.76 4.65
C ASP A 103 -7.78 -4.88 5.72
N ARG A 104 -7.52 -5.68 6.78
CA ARG A 104 -8.43 -5.95 7.88
C ARG A 104 -8.83 -4.73 8.69
N GLU A 105 -8.02 -3.68 8.70
CA GLU A 105 -8.31 -2.45 9.44
C GLU A 105 -9.46 -1.66 8.80
N GLY A 106 -9.70 -1.85 7.48
CA GLY A 106 -10.87 -1.30 6.78
C GLY A 106 -12.19 -2.06 7.04
N ASP A 107 -12.18 -3.14 7.85
CA ASP A 107 -13.34 -3.99 8.09
C ASP A 107 -14.29 -3.39 9.17
N PHE A 108 -14.95 -2.28 8.87
CA PHE A 108 -15.96 -1.67 9.76
C PHE A 108 -17.18 -1.17 8.96
N TYR A 109 -18.34 -1.22 9.61
CA TYR A 109 -19.63 -1.02 8.93
C TYR A 109 -19.80 0.41 8.38
N GLU A 110 -19.29 1.39 9.09
CA GLU A 110 -19.35 2.81 8.70
C GLU A 110 -18.67 3.02 7.34
N PHE A 111 -17.53 2.36 7.10
CA PHE A 111 -16.84 2.41 5.80
C PHE A 111 -17.73 1.87 4.67
N PHE A 112 -18.35 0.72 4.89
CA PHE A 112 -19.20 0.09 3.86
C PHE A 112 -20.46 0.91 3.57
N SER A 113 -21.08 1.48 4.60
CA SER A 113 -22.27 2.33 4.47
C SER A 113 -21.95 3.58 3.67
N GLU A 114 -20.88 4.27 4.01
CA GLU A 114 -20.50 5.49 3.31
C GLU A 114 -20.01 5.23 1.88
N ALA A 115 -19.25 4.18 1.66
CA ALA A 115 -18.86 3.79 0.30
C ALA A 115 -20.08 3.54 -0.59
N ALA A 116 -21.16 2.95 -0.04
CA ALA A 116 -22.43 2.75 -0.76
C ALA A 116 -23.13 4.07 -1.04
N ASP A 117 -23.12 5.04 -0.11
CA ASP A 117 -23.71 6.37 -0.30
C ASP A 117 -22.97 7.17 -1.36
N LEU A 118 -21.64 7.09 -1.37
CA LEU A 118 -20.77 7.74 -2.36
C LEU A 118 -20.68 6.97 -3.69
N LYS A 119 -21.35 5.81 -3.81
CA LYS A 119 -21.23 4.89 -4.96
C LYS A 119 -19.75 4.50 -5.24
N ALA A 120 -18.95 4.44 -4.20
CA ALA A 120 -17.54 4.06 -4.28
C ALA A 120 -17.37 2.54 -4.32
N ASN A 121 -16.49 2.05 -5.18
CA ASN A 121 -16.13 0.65 -5.18
C ASN A 121 -15.01 0.37 -4.17
N PHE A 122 -15.19 -0.69 -3.39
CA PHE A 122 -14.16 -1.16 -2.47
C PHE A 122 -13.93 -2.68 -2.59
N LEU A 123 -12.78 -3.12 -2.12
CA LEU A 123 -12.41 -4.51 -1.93
C LEU A 123 -11.63 -4.63 -0.62
N ILE A 124 -12.23 -5.22 0.39
CA ILE A 124 -11.70 -5.26 1.75
C ILE A 124 -11.58 -6.69 2.24
N ARG A 125 -10.44 -7.02 2.87
CA ARG A 125 -10.31 -8.27 3.60
C ARG A 125 -11.04 -8.17 4.92
N ILE A 126 -12.05 -9.02 5.14
CA ILE A 126 -12.83 -9.02 6.37
C ILE A 126 -12.29 -10.03 7.38
N VAL A 127 -12.43 -9.68 8.66
CA VAL A 127 -12.12 -10.53 9.82
C VAL A 127 -13.31 -10.70 10.76
N GLN A 128 -14.33 -9.85 10.62
CA GLN A 128 -15.54 -9.96 11.41
C GLN A 128 -16.48 -10.97 10.76
N ASN A 129 -16.78 -12.05 11.48
CA ASN A 129 -17.71 -13.06 11.05
C ASN A 129 -19.16 -12.59 11.27
N ARG A 130 -19.61 -11.67 10.38
CA ARG A 130 -20.93 -11.03 10.47
C ARG A 130 -22.07 -11.99 10.21
N MET A 131 -23.23 -11.64 10.75
CA MET A 131 -24.49 -12.26 10.32
C MET A 131 -24.85 -11.76 8.93
N VAL A 132 -25.29 -12.65 8.08
CA VAL A 132 -25.87 -12.40 6.76
C VAL A 132 -27.31 -12.91 6.72
N ASP A 133 -27.90 -12.96 5.56
CA ASP A 133 -29.28 -13.47 5.39
C ASP A 133 -29.50 -14.80 6.12
N ASP A 134 -30.71 -15.05 6.56
CA ASP A 134 -31.14 -16.28 7.26
C ASP A 134 -30.45 -16.56 8.60
N GLY A 135 -29.85 -15.53 9.23
CA GLY A 135 -29.19 -15.68 10.53
C GLY A 135 -27.89 -16.47 10.52
N LYS A 136 -27.32 -16.71 9.34
CA LYS A 136 -26.07 -17.45 9.17
C LYS A 136 -24.85 -16.55 9.26
N LYS A 137 -23.68 -17.14 9.49
CA LYS A 137 -22.40 -16.42 9.56
C LYS A 137 -21.70 -16.44 8.21
N ILE A 138 -21.21 -15.26 7.76
CA ILE A 138 -20.61 -15.05 6.44
C ILE A 138 -19.47 -16.04 6.13
N PHE A 139 -18.60 -16.35 7.09
CA PHE A 139 -17.50 -17.29 6.85
C PHE A 139 -17.99 -18.73 6.66
N HIS A 140 -19.04 -19.12 7.36
CA HIS A 140 -19.65 -20.43 7.18
C HIS A 140 -20.32 -20.53 5.80
N GLU A 141 -21.11 -19.52 5.44
CA GLU A 141 -21.79 -19.44 4.14
C GLU A 141 -20.81 -19.51 2.96
N LEU A 142 -19.69 -18.82 3.05
CA LEU A 142 -18.69 -18.82 2.00
C LEU A 142 -17.95 -20.16 1.90
N ARG A 143 -17.58 -20.76 3.04
CA ARG A 143 -16.90 -22.07 3.03
C ARG A 143 -17.80 -23.22 2.55
N SER A 144 -19.10 -23.12 2.79
CA SER A 144 -20.08 -24.13 2.36
C SER A 144 -20.61 -23.91 0.93
N SER A 145 -20.31 -22.77 0.30
CA SER A 145 -20.69 -22.53 -1.09
C SER A 145 -19.81 -23.34 -2.05
N PRO A 146 -20.28 -23.65 -3.26
CA PRO A 146 -19.48 -24.37 -4.25
C PRO A 146 -18.25 -23.55 -4.65
N VAL A 147 -17.17 -24.27 -5.00
CA VAL A 147 -16.00 -23.66 -5.65
C VAL A 147 -16.43 -23.07 -7.00
N ALA A 148 -16.23 -21.79 -7.19
CA ALA A 148 -16.58 -21.09 -8.43
C ALA A 148 -15.47 -21.20 -9.49
N GLY A 149 -14.24 -21.46 -9.06
CA GLY A 149 -13.10 -21.64 -9.94
C GLY A 149 -11.77 -21.67 -9.18
N SER A 150 -10.67 -21.70 -9.94
CA SER A 150 -9.32 -21.66 -9.36
C SER A 150 -8.37 -20.84 -10.23
N MET A 151 -7.41 -20.18 -9.58
CA MET A 151 -6.39 -19.38 -10.25
C MET A 151 -5.02 -19.54 -9.61
N VAL A 152 -3.98 -19.16 -10.34
CA VAL A 152 -2.63 -19.10 -9.80
C VAL A 152 -2.33 -17.67 -9.34
N VAL A 153 -1.97 -17.52 -8.07
CA VAL A 153 -1.58 -16.25 -7.47
C VAL A 153 -0.10 -16.30 -7.10
N ARG A 154 0.65 -15.27 -7.51
CA ARG A 154 2.04 -15.11 -7.09
C ARG A 154 2.09 -14.46 -5.72
N MET A 155 2.45 -15.24 -4.71
CA MET A 155 2.69 -14.75 -3.36
C MET A 155 4.08 -14.13 -3.25
N SER A 156 4.15 -12.94 -2.67
CA SER A 156 5.42 -12.29 -2.37
C SER A 156 6.19 -13.04 -1.29
N ARG A 157 7.52 -12.87 -1.27
CA ARG A 157 8.36 -13.37 -0.19
C ARG A 157 7.87 -12.84 1.16
N ASN A 158 7.75 -13.72 2.15
CA ASN A 158 7.53 -13.35 3.55
C ASN A 158 8.86 -13.47 4.32
N PRO A 159 9.60 -12.36 4.55
CA PRO A 159 10.89 -12.42 5.22
C PRO A 159 10.81 -12.85 6.68
N LYS A 160 9.67 -12.59 7.35
CA LYS A 160 9.48 -12.91 8.78
C LYS A 160 9.36 -14.42 9.00
N GLU A 161 8.76 -15.13 8.05
CA GLU A 161 8.57 -16.58 8.11
C GLU A 161 9.56 -17.34 7.22
N HIS A 162 10.56 -16.64 6.65
CA HIS A 162 11.55 -17.19 5.72
C HIS A 162 10.94 -17.90 4.50
N ILE A 163 9.71 -17.52 4.10
CA ILE A 163 9.03 -18.12 2.95
C ILE A 163 9.43 -17.36 1.68
N PRO A 164 10.01 -18.02 0.66
CA PRO A 164 10.33 -17.39 -0.62
C PRO A 164 9.05 -17.03 -1.39
N SER A 165 9.18 -16.15 -2.40
CA SER A 165 8.07 -15.91 -3.34
C SER A 165 7.74 -17.20 -4.08
N ARG A 166 6.45 -17.52 -4.20
CA ARG A 166 5.96 -18.74 -4.85
C ARG A 166 4.66 -18.50 -5.58
N ASN A 167 4.42 -19.29 -6.62
CA ASN A 167 3.11 -19.37 -7.24
C ASN A 167 2.30 -20.43 -6.49
N ILE A 168 1.08 -20.06 -6.10
CA ILE A 168 0.16 -20.97 -5.41
C ILE A 168 -1.15 -21.06 -6.17
N LYS A 169 -1.71 -22.27 -6.25
CA LYS A 169 -3.06 -22.46 -6.76
C LYS A 169 -4.05 -22.11 -5.65
N MET A 170 -4.99 -21.23 -5.96
CA MET A 170 -6.03 -20.75 -5.04
C MET A 170 -7.38 -21.12 -5.62
N ASP A 171 -8.21 -21.76 -4.82
CA ASP A 171 -9.62 -21.97 -5.14
C ASP A 171 -10.40 -20.77 -4.60
N TYR A 172 -11.46 -20.36 -5.33
CA TYR A 172 -12.30 -19.27 -4.89
C TYR A 172 -13.79 -19.64 -4.93
N HIS A 173 -14.51 -19.06 -3.97
CA HIS A 173 -15.96 -19.12 -3.83
C HIS A 173 -16.50 -17.71 -3.92
N CYS A 174 -17.69 -17.53 -4.46
CA CYS A 174 -18.32 -16.22 -4.60
C CYS A 174 -19.80 -16.30 -4.28
N LYS A 175 -20.31 -15.34 -3.48
CA LYS A 175 -21.72 -15.27 -3.11
C LYS A 175 -22.15 -13.81 -2.94
N LYS A 176 -23.35 -13.47 -3.40
CA LYS A 176 -24.02 -12.23 -2.98
C LYS A 176 -24.51 -12.40 -1.55
N VAL A 177 -24.31 -11.42 -0.72
CA VAL A 177 -24.68 -11.41 0.69
C VAL A 177 -25.30 -10.08 1.07
N THR A 178 -26.25 -10.11 1.99
CA THR A 178 -26.75 -8.91 2.65
C THR A 178 -26.15 -8.85 4.04
N ILE A 179 -25.44 -7.78 4.35
CA ILE A 179 -24.96 -7.50 5.70
C ILE A 179 -25.83 -6.43 6.35
N TYR A 180 -26.03 -6.55 7.66
CA TYR A 180 -26.91 -5.67 8.42
C TYR A 180 -26.10 -4.77 9.33
N ARG A 181 -26.66 -3.55 9.56
CA ARG A 181 -26.10 -2.63 10.54
C ARG A 181 -26.02 -3.30 11.92
N PRO A 182 -24.87 -3.26 12.60
CA PRO A 182 -24.75 -3.81 13.94
C PRO A 182 -25.73 -3.12 14.91
N GLN A 183 -26.47 -3.86 15.70
CA GLN A 183 -27.49 -3.34 16.62
C GLN A 183 -26.98 -2.25 17.57
N ARG A 184 -25.68 -2.28 17.90
CA ARG A 184 -25.01 -1.27 18.73
C ARG A 184 -24.81 0.08 18.02
N ARG A 185 -24.95 0.10 16.68
CA ARG A 185 -24.83 1.30 15.85
C ARG A 185 -26.20 1.88 15.63
N LYS A 186 -26.50 2.99 16.32
CA LYS A 186 -27.81 3.66 16.28
C LYS A 186 -27.80 4.91 15.39
N GLU A 187 -26.67 5.23 14.77
CA GLU A 187 -26.51 6.39 13.91
C GLU A 187 -27.47 6.29 12.72
N LYS A 188 -28.40 7.25 12.60
CA LYS A 188 -29.45 7.25 11.58
C LYS A 188 -28.94 7.40 10.14
N HIS A 189 -27.75 7.96 9.97
CA HIS A 189 -27.13 8.13 8.65
C HIS A 189 -26.57 6.82 8.09
N LEU A 190 -26.36 5.81 8.92
CA LEU A 190 -25.89 4.51 8.45
C LEU A 190 -27.03 3.71 7.84
N ARG A 191 -26.77 3.13 6.67
CA ARG A 191 -27.73 2.22 6.01
C ARG A 191 -28.09 1.06 6.92
N GLU A 192 -29.32 0.59 6.86
CA GLU A 192 -29.78 -0.56 7.66
C GLU A 192 -29.23 -1.87 7.15
N LYS A 193 -29.10 -1.99 5.82
CA LYS A 193 -28.58 -3.16 5.13
C LYS A 193 -27.78 -2.77 3.91
N LEU A 194 -26.86 -3.64 3.51
CA LEU A 194 -26.00 -3.47 2.34
C LEU A 194 -25.94 -4.79 1.58
N GLU A 195 -26.21 -4.75 0.29
CA GLU A 195 -26.04 -5.88 -0.62
C GLU A 195 -24.65 -5.81 -1.22
N LEU A 196 -23.84 -6.84 -1.00
CA LEU A 196 -22.43 -6.88 -1.36
C LEU A 196 -22.09 -8.24 -1.98
N THR A 197 -20.95 -8.29 -2.66
CA THR A 197 -20.34 -9.55 -3.11
C THR A 197 -19.28 -9.98 -2.10
N ALA A 198 -19.37 -11.21 -1.65
CA ALA A 198 -18.38 -11.83 -0.76
C ALA A 198 -17.61 -12.91 -1.53
N ILE A 199 -16.28 -12.90 -1.40
CA ILE A 199 -15.39 -13.85 -2.07
C ILE A 199 -14.52 -14.50 -1.00
N TYR A 200 -14.49 -15.84 -0.98
CA TYR A 200 -13.56 -16.61 -0.17
C TYR A 200 -12.52 -17.24 -1.08
N VAL A 201 -11.26 -17.03 -0.76
CA VAL A 201 -10.12 -17.51 -1.54
C VAL A 201 -9.20 -18.28 -0.60
N HIS A 202 -8.83 -19.50 -0.97
CA HIS A 202 -7.95 -20.33 -0.13
C HIS A 202 -7.00 -21.19 -0.97
N GLU A 203 -5.86 -21.55 -0.39
CA GLU A 203 -4.89 -22.43 -1.04
C GLU A 203 -5.50 -23.81 -1.29
N SER A 204 -5.43 -24.29 -2.54
CA SER A 204 -6.05 -25.55 -2.96
C SER A 204 -5.44 -26.77 -2.22
N GLY A 205 -6.28 -27.62 -1.68
CA GLY A 205 -5.89 -28.92 -1.14
C GLY A 205 -5.15 -28.93 0.20
N LYS A 206 -4.91 -27.77 0.85
CA LYS A 206 -4.23 -27.72 2.15
C LYS A 206 -4.61 -26.50 2.98
N LYS A 207 -4.32 -26.57 4.30
CA LYS A 207 -4.35 -25.37 5.15
C LYS A 207 -3.18 -24.45 4.77
N GLY A 208 -3.51 -23.24 4.36
CA GLY A 208 -2.53 -22.27 3.91
C GLY A 208 -3.09 -20.85 3.95
N THR A 209 -2.75 -20.06 2.94
CA THR A 209 -3.28 -18.70 2.82
C THR A 209 -4.77 -18.73 2.54
N GLU A 210 -5.55 -17.95 3.32
CA GLU A 210 -6.97 -17.72 3.07
C GLU A 210 -7.33 -16.24 3.19
N TRP A 211 -8.24 -15.80 2.32
CA TRP A 211 -8.79 -14.45 2.34
C TRP A 211 -10.32 -14.50 2.27
N PHE A 212 -10.96 -13.76 3.15
CA PHE A 212 -12.37 -13.42 3.05
C PHE A 212 -12.46 -11.97 2.59
N LEU A 213 -12.97 -11.76 1.39
CA LEU A 213 -13.04 -10.45 0.76
C LEU A 213 -14.50 -10.01 0.65
N LEU A 214 -14.76 -8.71 0.81
CA LEU A 214 -16.06 -8.11 0.65
C LEU A 214 -15.93 -6.92 -0.31
N THR A 215 -16.87 -6.78 -1.24
CA THR A 215 -16.81 -5.73 -2.26
C THR A 215 -18.19 -5.23 -2.66
N THR A 216 -18.30 -3.97 -3.08
CA THR A 216 -19.47 -3.37 -3.74
C THR A 216 -19.57 -3.80 -5.20
N VAL A 217 -18.50 -4.31 -5.80
CA VAL A 217 -18.52 -4.70 -7.22
C VAL A 217 -19.41 -5.92 -7.42
N THR A 218 -20.40 -5.77 -8.31
CA THR A 218 -21.23 -6.90 -8.73
C THR A 218 -20.47 -7.76 -9.72
N VAL A 219 -20.31 -9.02 -9.40
CA VAL A 219 -19.59 -10.00 -10.23
C VAL A 219 -20.57 -10.76 -11.12
N LYS A 220 -20.25 -10.87 -12.41
CA LYS A 220 -21.06 -11.57 -13.43
C LYS A 220 -20.34 -12.76 -14.06
N SER A 221 -19.03 -12.88 -13.88
CA SER A 221 -18.21 -13.93 -14.49
C SER A 221 -17.02 -14.32 -13.60
N GLU A 222 -16.47 -15.51 -13.82
CA GLU A 222 -15.26 -16.00 -13.15
C GLU A 222 -14.06 -15.06 -13.36
N LYS A 223 -13.91 -14.54 -14.58
CA LYS A 223 -12.83 -13.57 -14.91
C LYS A 223 -12.88 -12.30 -14.05
N GLU A 224 -14.08 -11.84 -13.70
CA GLU A 224 -14.22 -10.68 -12.81
C GLU A 224 -13.84 -11.04 -11.37
N ILE A 225 -14.11 -12.27 -10.90
CA ILE A 225 -13.65 -12.74 -9.60
C ILE A 225 -12.12 -12.79 -9.58
N GLU A 226 -11.51 -13.40 -10.59
CA GLU A 226 -10.05 -13.49 -10.72
C GLU A 226 -9.40 -12.10 -10.73
N LYS A 227 -9.99 -11.15 -11.47
CA LYS A 227 -9.52 -9.75 -11.49
C LYS A 227 -9.58 -9.12 -10.10
N LEU A 228 -10.66 -9.30 -9.33
CA LEU A 228 -10.76 -8.80 -7.96
C LEU A 228 -9.73 -9.44 -7.03
N VAL A 229 -9.54 -10.76 -7.12
CA VAL A 229 -8.52 -11.47 -6.33
C VAL A 229 -7.12 -10.97 -6.67
N GLN A 230 -6.81 -10.71 -7.94
CA GLN A 230 -5.54 -10.10 -8.35
C GLN A 230 -5.40 -8.66 -7.82
N CYS A 231 -6.45 -7.84 -7.90
CA CYS A 231 -6.43 -6.50 -7.32
C CYS A 231 -6.13 -6.54 -5.81
N TYR A 232 -6.70 -7.53 -5.09
CA TYR A 232 -6.36 -7.70 -3.68
C TYR A 232 -4.91 -8.14 -3.48
N ALA A 233 -4.39 -9.04 -4.30
CA ALA A 233 -2.98 -9.44 -4.24
C ALA A 233 -2.03 -8.24 -4.49
N HIS A 234 -2.46 -7.26 -5.28
CA HIS A 234 -1.69 -6.02 -5.50
C HIS A 234 -1.61 -5.12 -4.26
N ARG A 235 -2.45 -5.32 -3.24
CA ARG A 235 -2.35 -4.61 -1.95
C ARG A 235 -0.94 -4.66 -1.38
N TRP A 236 -0.21 -5.74 -1.60
CA TRP A 236 1.17 -5.88 -1.13
C TRP A 236 2.15 -4.80 -1.65
N LYS A 237 1.76 -4.04 -2.67
CA LYS A 237 2.57 -2.92 -3.20
C LYS A 237 2.78 -1.82 -2.17
N ILE A 238 1.76 -1.54 -1.35
CA ILE A 238 1.87 -0.50 -0.33
C ILE A 238 2.81 -0.92 0.82
N GLU A 239 2.85 -2.23 1.15
CA GLU A 239 3.82 -2.73 2.12
C GLU A 239 5.26 -2.60 1.60
N ARG A 240 5.47 -2.80 0.28
CA ARG A 240 6.76 -2.53 -0.36
C ARG A 240 7.11 -1.04 -0.36
N PHE A 241 6.14 -0.17 -0.61
CA PHE A 241 6.30 1.28 -0.48
C PHE A 241 6.74 1.67 0.95
N HIS A 242 6.03 1.20 1.96
CA HIS A 242 6.39 1.45 3.36
C HIS A 242 7.78 0.88 3.73
N PHE A 243 8.13 -0.28 3.19
CA PHE A 243 9.48 -0.84 3.38
C PHE A 243 10.56 0.06 2.77
N ILE A 244 10.33 0.61 1.57
CA ILE A 244 11.28 1.54 0.92
C ILE A 244 11.42 2.80 1.76
N LEU A 245 10.31 3.39 2.19
CA LEU A 245 10.30 4.59 3.03
C LEU A 245 11.10 4.39 4.32
N LYS A 246 10.89 3.28 5.02
CA LYS A 246 11.53 3.00 6.31
C LYS A 246 12.97 2.52 6.17
N SER A 247 13.21 1.52 5.34
CA SER A 247 14.51 0.83 5.24
C SER A 247 15.38 1.39 4.11
N GLY A 248 14.78 1.80 2.99
CA GLY A 248 15.47 2.45 1.87
C GLY A 248 15.87 3.86 2.25
N CYS A 249 14.90 4.73 2.42
CA CYS A 249 15.09 6.15 2.74
C CYS A 249 15.52 6.40 4.19
N LYS A 250 15.46 5.38 5.07
CA LYS A 250 15.88 5.45 6.48
C LYS A 250 15.21 6.60 7.26
N ILE A 251 13.93 6.86 7.01
CA ILE A 251 13.21 7.99 7.60
C ILE A 251 13.29 8.00 9.14
N GLU A 252 13.35 6.83 9.79
CA GLU A 252 13.46 6.69 11.24
C GLU A 252 14.81 7.20 11.79
N LYS A 253 15.81 7.40 10.93
CA LYS A 253 17.13 7.98 11.30
C LYS A 253 17.20 9.50 11.18
N ASN A 254 16.12 10.14 10.69
CA ASN A 254 16.07 11.59 10.56
C ASN A 254 16.24 12.28 11.91
N GLN A 255 17.04 13.36 11.96
CA GLN A 255 17.45 14.03 13.20
C GLN A 255 16.61 15.28 13.54
N ALA A 256 15.56 15.57 12.80
CA ALA A 256 14.68 16.71 13.13
C ALA A 256 14.08 16.54 14.53
N ARG A 257 13.91 17.67 15.24
CA ARG A 257 13.50 17.71 16.65
C ARG A 257 12.08 18.16 16.87
N GLU A 258 11.29 18.31 15.80
CA GLU A 258 9.89 18.73 15.83
C GLU A 258 9.03 17.77 15.01
N TYR A 259 7.85 17.42 15.54
CA TYR A 259 6.90 16.56 14.83
C TYR A 259 6.53 17.12 13.45
N GLY A 260 6.22 18.42 13.35
CA GLY A 260 5.85 19.05 12.08
C GLY A 260 6.92 18.90 11.01
N ARG A 261 8.21 19.08 11.37
CA ARG A 261 9.33 18.87 10.45
C ARG A 261 9.50 17.40 10.06
N LEU A 262 9.36 16.47 11.01
CA LEU A 262 9.44 15.03 10.72
C LEU A 262 8.29 14.59 9.82
N SER A 263 7.07 15.09 10.06
CA SER A 263 5.92 14.87 9.19
C SER A 263 6.20 15.35 7.77
N PHE A 264 6.61 16.59 7.60
CA PHE A 264 6.95 17.17 6.30
C PHE A 264 8.04 16.38 5.57
N LEU A 265 9.13 16.06 6.26
CA LEU A 265 10.21 15.25 5.69
C LEU A 265 9.73 13.85 5.30
N THR A 266 8.83 13.25 6.08
CA THR A 266 8.25 11.94 5.74
C THR A 266 7.45 12.01 4.43
N LEU A 267 6.68 13.08 4.22
CA LEU A 267 5.97 13.29 2.96
C LEU A 267 6.95 13.44 1.77
N LEU A 268 8.02 14.22 1.93
CA LEU A 268 9.05 14.34 0.89
C LEU A 268 9.74 13.00 0.60
N TYR A 269 10.15 12.26 1.62
CA TYR A 269 10.76 10.94 1.44
C TYR A 269 9.77 9.92 0.84
N SER A 270 8.48 10.12 1.03
CA SER A 270 7.45 9.28 0.41
C SER A 270 7.41 9.43 -1.10
N VAL A 271 7.63 10.64 -1.62
CA VAL A 271 7.75 10.86 -3.07
C VAL A 271 8.94 10.08 -3.64
N ILE A 272 10.08 10.15 -2.97
CA ILE A 272 11.29 9.41 -3.38
C ILE A 272 11.06 7.89 -3.27
N ALA A 273 10.44 7.44 -2.19
CA ALA A 273 10.12 6.02 -2.00
C ALA A 273 9.18 5.51 -3.10
N MET A 274 8.24 6.33 -3.56
CA MET A 274 7.34 6.00 -4.66
C MET A 274 8.10 5.93 -5.99
N GLN A 275 9.01 6.87 -6.27
CA GLN A 275 9.86 6.83 -7.46
C GLN A 275 10.69 5.55 -7.52
N ILE A 276 11.30 5.15 -6.41
CA ILE A 276 12.07 3.90 -6.30
C ILE A 276 11.16 2.69 -6.53
N LEU A 277 9.97 2.68 -5.93
CA LEU A 277 9.00 1.61 -6.13
C LEU A 277 8.63 1.49 -7.60
N ASN A 278 8.32 2.61 -8.24
CA ASN A 278 7.95 2.69 -9.65
C ASN A 278 9.07 2.17 -10.55
N LEU A 279 10.30 2.65 -10.39
CA LEU A 279 11.49 2.15 -11.09
C LEU A 279 11.63 0.62 -10.96
N THR A 280 11.47 0.10 -9.73
CA THR A 280 11.60 -1.35 -9.47
C THR A 280 10.55 -2.18 -10.21
N TYR A 281 9.35 -1.64 -10.40
CA TYR A 281 8.27 -2.34 -11.09
C TYR A 281 8.33 -2.15 -12.61
N LEU A 282 8.55 -0.94 -13.10
CA LEU A 282 8.72 -0.66 -14.52
C LEU A 282 9.91 -1.44 -15.12
N GLY A 283 11.04 -1.46 -14.42
CA GLY A 283 12.21 -2.22 -14.86
C GLY A 283 11.99 -3.74 -14.95
N LYS A 284 10.94 -4.28 -14.29
CA LYS A 284 10.56 -5.70 -14.40
C LYS A 284 9.51 -5.96 -15.47
N ILE A 285 8.59 -5.04 -15.67
CA ILE A 285 7.43 -5.22 -16.55
C ILE A 285 7.76 -4.73 -17.97
N CYS A 286 8.46 -3.61 -18.06
CA CYS A 286 8.81 -2.96 -19.32
C CYS A 286 10.31 -2.62 -19.37
N PRO A 287 11.22 -3.61 -19.28
CA PRO A 287 12.67 -3.37 -19.14
C PRO A 287 13.28 -2.64 -20.35
N GLU A 288 12.73 -2.83 -21.53
CA GLU A 288 13.29 -2.34 -22.80
C GLU A 288 12.73 -0.97 -23.22
N ILE A 289 11.83 -0.35 -22.42
CA ILE A 289 11.37 1.01 -22.72
C ILE A 289 12.52 2.01 -22.55
N SER A 290 12.44 3.14 -23.24
CA SER A 290 13.42 4.21 -23.11
C SER A 290 13.50 4.73 -21.68
N SER A 291 14.71 4.90 -21.15
CA SER A 291 14.96 5.55 -19.85
C SER A 291 14.42 6.98 -19.79
N GLY A 292 14.27 7.64 -20.93
CA GLY A 292 13.72 9.00 -21.06
C GLY A 292 12.27 9.14 -20.61
N ILE A 293 11.55 8.02 -20.37
CA ILE A 293 10.20 8.06 -19.76
C ILE A 293 10.27 8.43 -18.26
N VAL A 294 11.39 8.12 -17.62
CA VAL A 294 11.58 8.32 -16.17
C VAL A 294 12.61 9.40 -15.87
N PHE A 295 13.67 9.46 -16.66
CA PHE A 295 14.79 10.39 -16.49
C PHE A 295 14.78 11.42 -17.60
N VAL A 296 14.96 12.70 -17.26
CA VAL A 296 15.19 13.72 -18.28
C VAL A 296 16.53 13.49 -18.97
N GLU A 297 16.72 14.08 -20.15
CA GLU A 297 17.88 13.80 -21.00
C GLU A 297 19.22 14.01 -20.28
N GLU A 298 19.34 15.05 -19.50
CA GLU A 298 20.53 15.34 -18.72
C GLU A 298 20.81 14.28 -17.65
N GLU A 299 19.77 13.84 -16.94
CA GLU A 299 19.90 12.84 -15.88
C GLU A 299 20.41 11.50 -16.41
N TRP A 300 19.80 10.96 -17.46
CA TRP A 300 20.22 9.65 -17.97
C TRP A 300 21.60 9.71 -18.66
N LYS A 301 21.96 10.83 -19.29
CA LYS A 301 23.31 11.02 -19.86
C LYS A 301 24.38 11.03 -18.76
N VAL A 302 24.18 11.79 -17.69
CA VAL A 302 25.09 11.82 -16.54
C VAL A 302 25.17 10.44 -15.88
N LEU A 303 24.03 9.77 -15.70
CA LEU A 303 23.94 8.43 -15.14
C LEU A 303 24.81 7.45 -15.95
N CYS A 304 24.58 7.38 -17.26
CA CYS A 304 25.29 6.49 -18.17
C CYS A 304 26.81 6.74 -18.15
N CYS A 305 27.21 8.00 -18.31
CA CYS A 305 28.64 8.35 -18.36
C CYS A 305 29.36 8.02 -17.05
N CYS A 306 28.76 8.39 -15.91
CA CYS A 306 29.38 8.19 -14.60
C CYS A 306 29.43 6.72 -14.18
N ALA A 307 28.35 5.96 -14.40
CA ALA A 307 28.31 4.55 -14.04
C ALA A 307 29.29 3.71 -14.89
N ARG A 308 29.35 3.99 -16.19
CA ARG A 308 30.19 3.27 -17.16
C ARG A 308 31.63 3.83 -17.28
N LYS A 309 31.89 4.96 -16.62
CA LYS A 309 33.19 5.68 -16.70
C LYS A 309 33.60 5.96 -18.15
N SER A 310 32.64 6.29 -19.00
CA SER A 310 32.82 6.58 -20.43
C SER A 310 32.15 7.90 -20.77
N LYS A 311 32.73 8.61 -21.75
CA LYS A 311 32.12 9.82 -22.36
C LYS A 311 31.17 9.45 -23.53
N GLU A 312 31.15 8.20 -23.95
CA GLU A 312 30.30 7.73 -25.02
C GLU A 312 28.87 7.61 -24.56
N ILE A 313 27.96 8.28 -25.25
CA ILE A 313 26.53 8.27 -24.98
C ILE A 313 25.91 7.36 -26.05
N PRO A 314 25.21 6.29 -25.66
CA PRO A 314 24.57 5.41 -26.63
C PRO A 314 23.40 6.12 -27.33
N GLU A 315 23.07 5.74 -28.53
CA GLU A 315 21.92 6.24 -29.30
C GLU A 315 20.60 5.86 -28.63
N SER A 316 20.54 4.72 -27.93
CA SER A 316 19.40 4.25 -27.15
C SER A 316 19.87 3.81 -25.77
N TYR A 317 19.06 4.12 -24.76
CA TYR A 317 19.35 3.76 -23.38
C TYR A 317 18.06 3.28 -22.70
N SER A 318 17.99 1.99 -22.46
CA SER A 318 16.81 1.35 -21.89
C SER A 318 16.64 1.62 -20.39
N LEU A 319 15.43 1.50 -19.90
CA LEU A 319 15.15 1.63 -18.46
C LEU A 319 15.89 0.56 -17.65
N LYS A 320 16.03 -0.64 -18.19
CA LYS A 320 16.81 -1.72 -17.57
C LYS A 320 18.27 -1.31 -17.37
N GLU A 321 18.92 -0.78 -18.41
CA GLU A 321 20.30 -0.30 -18.33
C GLU A 321 20.43 0.82 -17.31
N ALA A 322 19.50 1.79 -17.32
CA ALA A 322 19.50 2.89 -16.36
C ALA A 322 19.38 2.39 -14.91
N ILE A 323 18.56 1.39 -14.65
CA ILE A 323 18.42 0.80 -13.31
C ILE A 323 19.70 0.06 -12.89
N TYR A 324 20.35 -0.66 -13.82
CA TYR A 324 21.63 -1.29 -13.55
C TYR A 324 22.71 -0.26 -13.24
N ASP A 325 22.80 0.79 -14.05
CA ASP A 325 23.78 1.87 -13.88
C ASP A 325 23.53 2.65 -12.59
N LEU A 326 22.26 2.85 -12.16
CA LEU A 326 21.94 3.34 -10.81
C LEU A 326 22.46 2.40 -9.73
N GLY A 327 22.31 1.10 -9.92
CA GLY A 327 22.86 0.10 -9.01
C GLY A 327 24.39 0.24 -8.87
N VAL A 328 25.10 0.43 -9.98
CA VAL A 328 26.56 0.63 -10.00
C VAL A 328 26.95 1.89 -9.23
N LEU A 329 26.29 3.03 -9.48
CA LEU A 329 26.50 4.25 -8.71
C LEU A 329 26.20 4.05 -7.22
N GLY A 330 25.22 3.22 -6.90
CA GLY A 330 24.84 2.84 -5.54
C GLY A 330 25.70 1.75 -4.91
N GLY A 331 26.84 1.38 -5.54
CA GLY A 331 27.85 0.48 -4.97
C GLY A 331 27.65 -1.00 -5.25
N THR A 332 26.81 -1.38 -6.24
CA THR A 332 26.77 -2.78 -6.74
C THR A 332 27.91 -3.02 -7.74
N LYS A 333 28.34 -4.29 -7.87
CA LYS A 333 29.36 -4.65 -8.87
C LYS A 333 28.85 -4.58 -10.31
N GLY A 334 27.54 -4.50 -10.51
CA GLY A 334 26.92 -4.37 -11.84
C GLY A 334 27.04 -5.63 -12.71
N ALA A 335 27.37 -6.79 -12.13
CA ALA A 335 27.42 -8.02 -12.87
C ALA A 335 26.00 -8.46 -13.28
N PRO A 336 25.76 -8.87 -14.55
CA PRO A 336 24.45 -9.35 -14.99
C PRO A 336 23.92 -10.53 -14.17
N SER A 337 24.82 -11.33 -13.57
CA SER A 337 24.51 -12.44 -12.66
C SER A 337 23.88 -12.00 -11.34
N ASP A 338 24.07 -10.76 -10.92
CA ASP A 338 23.61 -10.25 -9.62
C ASP A 338 22.10 -9.95 -9.61
N GLY A 339 21.42 -10.05 -10.77
CA GLY A 339 20.01 -9.69 -10.94
C GLY A 339 19.78 -8.19 -10.83
N MET A 340 18.52 -7.77 -10.81
CA MET A 340 18.15 -6.35 -10.70
C MET A 340 18.62 -5.76 -9.36
N PRO A 341 19.20 -4.55 -9.38
CA PRO A 341 19.65 -3.86 -8.16
C PRO A 341 18.56 -3.77 -7.10
N GLY A 342 18.97 -3.95 -5.86
CA GLY A 342 18.06 -3.83 -4.73
C GLY A 342 17.66 -2.37 -4.46
N VAL A 343 16.54 -2.19 -3.75
CA VAL A 343 16.01 -0.86 -3.38
C VAL A 343 17.06 0.07 -2.76
N ARG A 344 17.93 -0.48 -1.90
CA ARG A 344 18.99 0.31 -1.24
C ARG A 344 20.00 0.85 -2.24
N SER A 345 20.43 0.00 -3.18
CA SER A 345 21.41 0.41 -4.21
C SER A 345 20.80 1.43 -5.18
N ILE A 346 19.53 1.26 -5.55
CA ILE A 346 18.80 2.23 -6.38
C ILE A 346 18.72 3.58 -5.64
N TRP A 347 18.37 3.58 -4.36
CA TRP A 347 18.34 4.81 -3.56
C TRP A 347 19.70 5.51 -3.51
N GLN A 348 20.76 4.76 -3.18
CA GLN A 348 22.12 5.31 -3.12
C GLN A 348 22.57 5.82 -4.49
N GLY A 349 22.21 5.13 -5.58
CA GLY A 349 22.49 5.56 -6.93
C GLY A 349 21.79 6.86 -7.31
N LEU A 350 20.53 7.03 -6.94
CA LEU A 350 19.79 8.29 -7.13
C LEU A 350 20.43 9.43 -6.33
N ASP A 351 20.82 9.20 -5.08
CA ASP A 351 21.48 10.19 -4.23
C ASP A 351 22.81 10.66 -4.85
N VAL A 352 23.62 9.73 -5.37
CA VAL A 352 24.85 10.05 -6.10
C VAL A 352 24.54 10.81 -7.40
N LEU A 353 23.58 10.35 -8.19
CA LEU A 353 23.20 10.99 -9.46
C LEU A 353 22.79 12.45 -9.24
N TYR A 354 21.88 12.70 -8.31
CA TYR A 354 21.44 14.07 -8.05
C TYR A 354 22.52 14.95 -7.42
N SER A 355 23.44 14.36 -6.64
CA SER A 355 24.62 15.06 -6.16
C SER A 355 25.55 15.48 -7.30
N LEU A 356 25.78 14.62 -8.28
CA LEU A 356 26.59 14.91 -9.48
C LEU A 356 25.94 16.01 -10.32
N LEU A 357 24.62 15.94 -10.54
CA LEU A 357 23.87 16.96 -11.27
C LEU A 357 23.93 18.33 -10.58
N ALA A 358 23.74 18.36 -9.27
CA ALA A 358 23.87 19.58 -8.49
C ALA A 358 25.28 20.18 -8.59
N TYR A 359 26.33 19.36 -8.50
CA TYR A 359 27.72 19.83 -8.59
C TYR A 359 28.06 20.39 -9.97
N ARG A 360 27.55 19.79 -11.03
CA ARG A 360 27.73 20.31 -12.40
C ARG A 360 27.22 21.73 -12.55
N ASN A 361 26.07 22.06 -11.95
CA ASN A 361 25.49 23.40 -12.02
C ASN A 361 26.33 24.48 -11.30
N TYR A 362 27.33 24.10 -10.51
CA TYR A 362 28.31 25.01 -9.91
C TYR A 362 29.58 25.19 -10.75
N LEU A 363 29.78 24.32 -11.76
CA LEU A 363 30.99 24.34 -12.60
C LEU A 363 30.77 24.99 -13.97
N VAL A 364 29.53 25.32 -14.28
CA VAL A 364 29.12 26.10 -15.48
C VAL A 364 28.68 27.50 -15.09
#